data_9759c2758369f39bb1e72c8cab9c89ba
#
_entry.id   9759c2758369f39bb1e72c8cab9c89ba
#
_cell.length_a   1.000
_cell.length_b   1.000
_cell.length_c   1.000
_cell.angle_alpha   90.00
_cell.angle_beta   90.00
_cell.angle_gamma   90.00
#
_symmetry.space_group_name_H-M   'P 1'
#
loop_
_entity.id
_entity.type
_entity.pdbx_description
1 polymer ?
#
loop_
_entity_poly.entity_id
_entity_poly.type
_entity_poly.pdbx_seq_one_letter_code
_entity_poly.pdbx_strand_id
1 'polypeptide(L)'
;MLRATARVDISSSDGLVELGRDQIDLAIRGGRQPQDRVVARRLDDNRFLLAASPQYLAQHGRPRTLADLLQHKALLYRGPHALIRWQGRDEEGWRELAVPPAFISNDGASLIAMACQHRGLVLLPEWGLRPYLQRGELEALELEQPVSVNR
;
A
#
# COMPACT_ATOMS: atom_id res chain seq x y z
N MET A 1 36.37 -21.28 8.20
CA MET A 1 35.11 -21.10 7.47
C MET A 1 35.27 -20.04 6.40
N LEU A 2 35.07 -20.41 5.15
CA LEU A 2 35.09 -19.45 4.05
C LEU A 2 33.81 -18.64 4.01
N ARG A 3 33.92 -17.33 4.01
CA ARG A 3 32.80 -16.43 3.79
C ARG A 3 32.82 -15.94 2.36
N ALA A 4 31.76 -16.18 1.62
CA ALA A 4 31.59 -15.57 0.31
C ALA A 4 31.30 -14.09 0.50
N THR A 5 32.08 -13.23 -0.17
CA THR A 5 31.76 -11.81 -0.27
C THR A 5 31.04 -11.57 -1.58
N ALA A 6 29.87 -10.95 -1.51
CA ALA A 6 29.10 -10.58 -2.69
C ALA A 6 28.96 -9.07 -2.75
N ARG A 7 29.07 -8.55 -3.95
CA ARG A 7 28.70 -7.16 -4.23
C ARG A 7 27.23 -7.11 -4.60
N VAL A 8 26.47 -6.24 -3.96
CA VAL A 8 25.04 -6.10 -4.22
C VAL A 8 24.77 -4.70 -4.75
N ASP A 9 24.08 -4.63 -5.86
CA ASP A 9 23.62 -3.39 -6.47
C ASP A 9 22.07 -3.42 -6.48
N ILE A 10 21.45 -2.47 -5.79
CA ILE A 10 20.01 -2.43 -5.61
C ILE A 10 19.42 -1.26 -6.40
N SER A 11 18.43 -1.58 -7.25
CA SER A 11 17.63 -0.58 -7.94
C SER A 11 16.19 -0.72 -7.50
N SER A 12 15.60 0.38 -7.01
CA SER A 12 14.21 0.43 -6.57
C SER A 12 13.36 1.19 -7.59
N SER A 13 12.25 0.59 -8.00
CA SER A 13 11.35 1.18 -8.98
C SER A 13 9.95 0.60 -8.81
N ASP A 14 8.93 1.37 -9.16
CA ASP A 14 7.54 0.90 -9.25
C ASP A 14 7.25 0.23 -10.60
N GLY A 15 8.16 0.38 -11.56
CA GLY A 15 8.03 -0.27 -12.86
C GLY A 15 8.29 -1.77 -12.79
N LEU A 16 7.68 -2.52 -13.69
CA LEU A 16 7.95 -3.94 -13.83
C LEU A 16 9.27 -4.15 -14.57
N VAL A 17 10.23 -4.83 -13.91
CA VAL A 17 11.48 -5.20 -14.54
C VAL A 17 11.34 -6.58 -15.19
N GLU A 18 12.01 -6.76 -16.34
CA GLU A 18 12.12 -8.06 -16.99
C GLU A 18 13.49 -8.66 -16.70
N LEU A 19 13.54 -9.80 -15.98
CA LEU A 19 14.79 -10.43 -15.56
C LEU A 19 15.58 -10.82 -16.79
N GLY A 20 15.51 -11.10 -17.77
CA GLY A 20 16.37 -11.42 -18.90
C GLY A 20 16.79 -10.22 -19.73
N ARG A 21 16.05 -9.11 -19.68
CA ARG A 21 16.32 -7.91 -20.48
C ARG A 21 17.09 -6.84 -19.74
N ASP A 22 16.77 -6.66 -18.48
CA ASP A 22 17.26 -5.52 -17.70
C ASP A 22 18.54 -5.83 -16.94
N GLN A 23 19.20 -6.96 -17.25
CA GLN A 23 20.43 -7.41 -16.57
C GLN A 23 20.27 -7.48 -15.05
N ILE A 24 19.11 -7.96 -14.62
CA ILE A 24 18.77 -8.11 -13.21
C ILE A 24 18.85 -9.59 -12.84
N ASP A 25 19.59 -9.90 -11.79
CA ASP A 25 19.78 -11.26 -11.30
C ASP A 25 18.61 -11.73 -10.44
N LEU A 26 18.02 -10.80 -9.66
CA LEU A 26 16.97 -11.10 -8.71
C LEU A 26 15.99 -9.91 -8.62
N ALA A 27 14.70 -10.16 -8.68
CA ALA A 27 13.68 -9.14 -8.47
C ALA A 27 12.78 -9.51 -7.30
N ILE A 28 12.50 -8.53 -6.43
CA ILE A 28 11.49 -8.64 -5.38
C ILE A 28 10.29 -7.82 -5.82
N ARG A 29 9.12 -8.47 -5.94
CA ARG A 29 7.90 -7.84 -6.44
C ARG A 29 6.74 -8.01 -5.48
N GLY A 30 5.91 -6.98 -5.37
CA GLY A 30 4.58 -7.10 -4.82
C GLY A 30 3.55 -7.36 -5.92
N GLY A 31 2.45 -8.03 -5.60
CA GLY A 31 1.35 -8.26 -6.50
C GLY A 31 1.07 -9.73 -6.79
N ARG A 32 0.49 -9.99 -7.97
CA ARG A 32 0.07 -11.33 -8.38
C ARG A 32 1.24 -12.25 -8.67
N GLN A 33 0.96 -13.55 -8.76
CA GLN A 33 1.97 -14.55 -9.11
C GLN A 33 2.66 -14.21 -10.43
N PRO A 34 3.99 -14.43 -10.52
CA PRO A 34 4.72 -14.18 -11.74
C PRO A 34 4.36 -15.16 -12.85
N GLN A 35 4.67 -14.76 -14.09
CA GLN A 35 4.46 -15.61 -15.25
C GLN A 35 5.43 -16.79 -15.28
N ASP A 36 5.09 -17.82 -16.07
CA ASP A 36 5.68 -19.17 -16.05
C ASP A 36 7.19 -19.31 -16.32
N ARG A 37 7.89 -18.26 -16.65
CA ARG A 37 9.31 -18.34 -17.08
C ARG A 37 10.32 -18.00 -16.00
N VAL A 38 9.87 -17.79 -14.77
CA VAL A 38 10.76 -17.41 -13.67
C VAL A 38 10.57 -18.35 -12.49
N VAL A 39 11.66 -18.58 -11.76
CA VAL A 39 11.58 -19.28 -10.49
C VAL A 39 11.21 -18.23 -9.45
N ALA A 40 10.05 -18.39 -8.83
CA ALA A 40 9.56 -17.44 -7.85
C ALA A 40 9.45 -18.08 -6.47
N ARG A 41 9.81 -17.31 -5.45
CA ARG A 41 9.64 -17.69 -4.05
C ARG A 41 8.84 -16.62 -3.34
N ARG A 42 7.78 -17.03 -2.66
CA ARG A 42 6.97 -16.12 -1.86
C ARG A 42 7.73 -15.72 -0.60
N LEU A 43 7.85 -14.43 -0.36
CA LEU A 43 8.54 -13.89 0.83
C LEU A 43 7.56 -13.59 1.95
N ASP A 44 6.41 -12.99 1.61
CA ASP A 44 5.40 -12.58 2.59
C ASP A 44 4.09 -12.29 1.87
N ASP A 45 3.01 -12.13 2.62
CA ASP A 45 1.73 -11.65 2.10
C ASP A 45 1.78 -10.13 1.89
N ASN A 46 1.18 -9.70 0.80
CA ASN A 46 1.03 -8.28 0.51
C ASN A 46 -0.34 -7.78 0.96
N ARG A 47 -0.64 -7.94 2.25
CA ARG A 47 -1.88 -7.49 2.85
C ARG A 47 -1.89 -5.97 2.98
N PHE A 48 -2.96 -5.34 2.53
CA PHE A 48 -3.14 -3.90 2.66
C PHE A 48 -3.96 -3.57 3.90
N LEU A 49 -3.57 -2.49 4.59
CA LEU A 49 -4.29 -1.97 5.74
C LEU A 49 -4.67 -0.52 5.52
N LEU A 50 -5.86 -0.17 5.97
CA LEU A 50 -6.30 1.21 6.09
C LEU A 50 -5.76 1.77 7.40
N ALA A 51 -5.16 2.95 7.36
CA ALA A 51 -4.56 3.57 8.54
C ALA A 51 -4.64 5.08 8.51
N ALA A 52 -4.62 5.67 9.68
CA ALA A 52 -4.57 7.12 9.88
C ALA A 52 -3.88 7.44 11.21
N SER A 53 -3.45 8.69 11.38
CA SER A 53 -2.89 9.12 12.65
C SER A 53 -3.98 9.26 13.73
N PRO A 54 -3.63 9.06 15.01
CA PRO A 54 -4.59 9.27 16.10
C PRO A 54 -5.17 10.68 16.10
N GLN A 55 -4.36 11.68 15.80
CA GLN A 55 -4.84 13.07 15.76
C GLN A 55 -5.84 13.31 14.62
N TYR A 56 -5.61 12.74 13.44
CA TYR A 56 -6.57 12.82 12.35
C TYR A 56 -7.91 12.22 12.76
N LEU A 57 -7.87 11.03 13.39
CA LEU A 57 -9.08 10.34 13.84
C LEU A 57 -9.82 11.12 14.93
N ALA A 58 -9.08 11.79 15.82
CA ALA A 58 -9.70 12.63 16.84
C ALA A 58 -10.41 13.83 16.24
N GLN A 59 -9.88 14.40 15.16
CA GLN A 59 -10.45 15.58 14.50
C GLN A 59 -11.60 15.23 13.54
N HIS A 60 -11.52 14.12 12.85
CA HIS A 60 -12.43 13.77 11.75
C HIS A 60 -13.33 12.56 12.03
N GLY A 61 -13.11 11.88 13.14
CA GLY A 61 -13.84 10.66 13.48
C GLY A 61 -13.24 9.42 12.86
N ARG A 62 -13.57 8.28 13.42
CA ARG A 62 -13.10 6.97 12.97
C ARG A 62 -14.13 6.38 11.99
N PRO A 63 -13.78 6.12 10.74
CA PRO A 63 -14.71 5.51 9.80
C PRO A 63 -14.98 4.06 10.20
N ARG A 64 -16.21 3.62 10.03
CA ARG A 64 -16.66 2.26 10.35
C ARG A 64 -17.26 1.54 9.16
N THR A 65 -17.78 2.28 8.19
CA THR A 65 -18.43 1.74 7.01
C THR A 65 -17.81 2.31 5.75
N LEU A 66 -18.13 1.71 4.60
CA LEU A 66 -17.69 2.25 3.30
C LEU A 66 -18.25 3.66 3.07
N ALA A 67 -19.48 3.91 3.50
CA ALA A 67 -20.08 5.23 3.38
C ALA A 67 -19.31 6.28 4.19
N ASP A 68 -18.81 5.92 5.37
CA ASP A 68 -18.03 6.82 6.21
C ASP A 68 -16.73 7.27 5.51
N LEU A 69 -16.12 6.39 4.72
CA LEU A 69 -14.90 6.72 3.98
C LEU A 69 -15.10 7.88 3.02
N LEU A 70 -16.30 8.04 2.46
CA LEU A 70 -16.59 9.12 1.52
C LEU A 70 -16.53 10.51 2.17
N GLN A 71 -16.58 10.56 3.50
CA GLN A 71 -16.47 11.80 4.28
C GLN A 71 -15.04 12.11 4.70
N HIS A 72 -14.09 11.26 4.34
CA HIS A 72 -12.69 11.40 4.71
C HIS A 72 -11.82 11.84 3.52
N LYS A 73 -10.55 12.08 3.78
CA LYS A 73 -9.54 12.43 2.77
C LYS A 73 -8.62 11.24 2.53
N ALA A 74 -8.45 10.89 1.26
CA ALA A 74 -7.57 9.80 0.86
C ALA A 74 -6.20 10.31 0.42
N LEU A 75 -5.17 9.60 0.85
CA LEU A 75 -3.81 9.77 0.37
C LEU A 75 -3.55 8.64 -0.63
N LEU A 76 -3.62 8.95 -1.92
CA LEU A 76 -3.69 7.94 -2.96
C LEU A 76 -2.34 7.68 -3.62
N TYR A 77 -2.08 6.41 -3.89
CA TYR A 77 -0.89 5.98 -4.60
C TYR A 77 -1.13 6.03 -6.11
N ARG A 78 -0.18 6.61 -6.84
CA ARG A 78 -0.17 6.62 -8.30
C ARG A 78 0.73 5.50 -8.79
N GLY A 79 0.13 4.47 -9.38
CA GLY A 79 0.87 3.39 -9.98
C GLY A 79 1.49 3.78 -11.32
N PRO A 80 2.26 2.87 -11.94
CA PRO A 80 2.94 3.15 -13.21
C PRO A 80 2.00 3.48 -14.36
N HIS A 81 0.78 2.97 -14.34
CA HIS A 81 -0.18 3.11 -15.42
C HIS A 81 -1.41 3.92 -15.08
N ALA A 82 -1.76 3.99 -13.80
CA ALA A 82 -2.98 4.65 -13.37
C ALA A 82 -2.95 4.95 -11.88
N LEU A 83 -3.83 5.86 -11.47
CA LEU A 83 -4.11 6.11 -10.07
C LEU A 83 -4.74 4.86 -9.45
N ILE A 84 -4.19 4.42 -8.34
CA ILE A 84 -4.70 3.25 -7.62
C ILE A 84 -5.83 3.71 -6.70
N ARG A 85 -7.05 3.43 -7.12
CA ARG A 85 -8.24 3.79 -6.35
C ARG A 85 -8.62 2.68 -5.38
N TRP A 86 -9.23 3.07 -4.28
CA TRP A 86 -9.69 2.15 -3.27
C TRP A 86 -10.98 1.48 -3.70
N GLN A 87 -11.15 0.22 -3.33
CA GLN A 87 -12.33 -0.56 -3.59
C GLN A 87 -12.88 -1.14 -2.31
N GLY A 88 -14.19 -1.19 -2.21
CA GLY A 88 -14.89 -1.79 -1.09
C GLY A 88 -15.82 -2.88 -1.57
N ARG A 89 -16.06 -3.87 -0.71
CA ARG A 89 -16.98 -4.94 -1.00
C ARG A 89 -18.23 -4.82 -0.13
N ASP A 90 -19.38 -4.78 -0.78
CA ASP A 90 -20.68 -4.86 -0.13
C ASP A 90 -21.44 -6.10 -0.63
N GLU A 91 -22.75 -6.15 -0.42
CA GLU A 91 -23.58 -7.28 -0.82
C GLU A 91 -23.60 -7.49 -2.34
N GLU A 92 -23.39 -6.44 -3.12
CA GLU A 92 -23.36 -6.49 -4.58
C GLU A 92 -22.00 -6.85 -5.15
N GLY A 93 -20.95 -6.94 -4.31
CA GLY A 93 -19.59 -7.26 -4.69
C GLY A 93 -18.63 -6.08 -4.52
N TRP A 94 -17.51 -6.16 -5.21
CA TRP A 94 -16.47 -5.12 -5.15
C TRP A 94 -16.84 -3.93 -6.04
N ARG A 95 -16.62 -2.73 -5.54
CA ARG A 95 -16.84 -1.50 -6.28
C ARG A 95 -15.79 -0.45 -5.91
N GLU A 96 -15.51 0.45 -6.85
CA GLU A 96 -14.62 1.58 -6.62
C GLU A 96 -15.26 2.57 -5.65
N LEU A 97 -14.46 3.09 -4.73
CA LEU A 97 -14.89 4.08 -3.75
C LEU A 97 -14.40 5.47 -4.17
N ALA A 98 -15.33 6.42 -4.23
CA ALA A 98 -15.01 7.81 -4.57
C ALA A 98 -14.60 8.61 -3.34
N VAL A 99 -13.54 8.17 -2.65
CA VAL A 99 -13.00 8.90 -1.50
C VAL A 99 -12.25 10.13 -2.02
N PRO A 100 -12.56 11.35 -1.53
CA PRO A 100 -11.90 12.55 -2.03
C PRO A 100 -10.38 12.51 -1.80
N PRO A 101 -9.56 12.68 -2.84
CA PRO A 101 -8.12 12.69 -2.67
C PRO A 101 -7.63 14.02 -2.10
N ALA A 102 -6.78 13.95 -1.08
CA ALA A 102 -6.09 15.11 -0.53
C ALA A 102 -4.66 15.23 -1.04
N PHE A 103 -4.05 14.08 -1.39
CA PHE A 103 -2.67 14.02 -1.84
C PHE A 103 -2.48 12.78 -2.71
N ILE A 104 -1.70 12.90 -3.76
CA ILE A 104 -1.40 11.80 -4.68
C ILE A 104 0.11 11.73 -4.88
N SER A 105 0.69 10.54 -4.74
CA SER A 105 2.11 10.33 -4.95
C SER A 105 2.39 8.91 -5.46
N ASN A 106 3.46 8.76 -6.22
CA ASN A 106 3.98 7.45 -6.58
C ASN A 106 5.02 6.93 -5.56
N ASP A 107 5.16 7.61 -4.44
CA ASP A 107 6.10 7.26 -3.39
C ASP A 107 5.33 6.94 -2.10
N GLY A 108 5.33 5.66 -1.71
CA GLY A 108 4.64 5.22 -0.51
C GLY A 108 5.14 5.90 0.76
N ALA A 109 6.45 6.17 0.84
CA ALA A 109 7.03 6.85 2.00
C ALA A 109 6.47 8.27 2.14
N SER A 110 6.24 8.98 1.04
CA SER A 110 5.61 10.31 1.06
C SER A 110 4.18 10.24 1.56
N LEU A 111 3.42 9.23 1.14
CA LEU A 111 2.04 9.04 1.60
C LEU A 111 2.00 8.76 3.10
N ILE A 112 2.91 7.92 3.60
CA ILE A 112 3.01 7.62 5.03
C ILE A 112 3.37 8.88 5.81
N ALA A 113 4.33 9.68 5.32
CA ALA A 113 4.71 10.93 5.95
C ALA A 113 3.52 11.89 6.05
N MET A 114 2.71 12.01 4.99
CA MET A 114 1.50 12.83 5.00
C MET A 114 0.45 12.31 5.98
N ALA A 115 0.31 11.00 6.09
CA ALA A 115 -0.59 10.40 7.07
C ALA A 115 -0.14 10.71 8.51
N CYS A 116 1.16 10.61 8.78
CA CYS A 116 1.73 10.97 10.09
C CYS A 116 1.58 12.46 10.40
N GLN A 117 1.42 13.29 9.38
CA GLN A 117 1.16 14.72 9.50
C GLN A 117 -0.35 15.06 9.56
N HIS A 118 -1.18 14.06 9.78
CA HIS A 118 -2.62 14.20 9.99
C HIS A 118 -3.39 14.68 8.75
N ARG A 119 -2.93 14.30 7.57
CA ARG A 119 -3.50 14.80 6.29
C ARG A 119 -4.60 13.92 5.72
N GLY A 120 -4.73 12.69 6.19
CA GLY A 120 -5.76 11.80 5.68
C GLY A 120 -5.50 10.33 6.00
N LEU A 121 -6.23 9.48 5.29
CA LEU A 121 -6.13 8.03 5.40
C LEU A 121 -5.21 7.47 4.32
N VAL A 122 -4.45 6.42 4.65
CA VAL A 122 -3.69 5.63 3.68
C VAL A 122 -4.26 4.22 3.62
N LEU A 123 -4.13 3.58 2.46
CA LEU A 123 -4.39 2.15 2.27
C LEU A 123 -3.15 1.58 1.61
N LEU A 124 -2.27 1.01 2.41
CA LEU A 124 -0.93 0.60 2.00
C LEU A 124 -0.58 -0.77 2.57
N PRO A 125 0.45 -1.43 2.03
CA PRO A 125 0.89 -2.72 2.57
C PRO A 125 1.24 -2.66 4.05
N GLU A 126 0.82 -3.68 4.78
CA GLU A 126 1.09 -3.80 6.22
C GLU A 126 2.57 -3.68 6.54
N TRP A 127 3.43 -4.32 5.75
CA TRP A 127 4.86 -4.29 5.98
C TRP A 127 5.44 -2.87 5.94
N GLY A 128 4.89 -2.00 5.09
CA GLY A 128 5.31 -0.60 5.03
C GLY A 128 4.78 0.24 6.19
N LEU A 129 3.62 -0.10 6.72
CA LEU A 129 2.98 0.62 7.82
C LEU A 129 3.47 0.16 9.20
N ARG A 130 4.00 -1.05 9.30
CA ARG A 130 4.31 -1.70 10.58
C ARG A 130 5.13 -0.86 11.54
N PRO A 131 6.25 -0.22 11.15
CA PRO A 131 7.02 0.60 12.09
C PRO A 131 6.19 1.75 12.69
N TYR A 132 5.33 2.36 11.88
CA TYR A 132 4.50 3.50 12.31
C TYR A 132 3.36 3.06 13.23
N LEU A 133 2.80 1.88 12.97
CA LEU A 133 1.80 1.27 13.84
C LEU A 133 2.41 0.91 15.20
N GLN A 134 3.61 0.36 15.20
CA GLN A 134 4.29 -0.01 16.45
C GLN A 134 4.65 1.20 17.31
N ARG A 135 4.99 2.32 16.69
CA ARG A 135 5.29 3.56 17.41
C ARG A 135 4.06 4.38 17.79
N GLY A 136 2.88 3.98 17.34
CA GLY A 136 1.64 4.71 17.60
C GLY A 136 1.47 5.97 16.77
N GLU A 137 2.31 6.19 15.75
CA GLU A 137 2.16 7.31 14.82
C GLU A 137 0.97 7.14 13.90
N LEU A 138 0.63 5.89 13.60
CA LEU A 138 -0.56 5.52 12.83
C LEU A 138 -1.33 4.43 13.58
N GLU A 139 -2.64 4.39 13.34
CA GLU A 139 -3.51 3.33 13.81
C GLU A 139 -4.14 2.61 12.63
N ALA A 140 -4.18 1.29 12.67
CA ALA A 140 -4.90 0.50 11.68
C ALA A 140 -6.40 0.64 11.90
N LEU A 141 -7.15 0.76 10.82
CA LEU A 141 -8.60 0.88 10.84
C LEU A 141 -9.23 -0.37 10.27
N GLU A 142 -10.24 -0.87 10.94
CA GLU A 142 -11.01 -2.01 10.48
C GLU A 142 -12.45 -1.59 10.27
N LEU A 143 -12.93 -1.73 9.03
CA LEU A 143 -14.29 -1.40 8.67
C LEU A 143 -15.18 -2.63 8.76
N GLU A 144 -16.49 -2.41 8.77
CA GLU A 144 -17.47 -3.50 8.72
C GLU A 144 -17.39 -4.26 7.40
N GLN A 145 -17.00 -3.59 6.32
CA GLN A 145 -16.84 -4.21 5.00
C GLN A 145 -15.36 -4.19 4.57
N PRO A 146 -14.93 -5.17 3.78
CA PRO A 146 -13.56 -5.22 3.29
C PRO A 146 -13.21 -4.07 2.35
N VAL A 147 -11.98 -3.58 2.45
CA VAL A 147 -11.42 -2.55 1.57
C VAL A 147 -10.11 -3.07 0.98
N SER A 148 -9.86 -2.78 -0.28
CA SER A 148 -8.65 -3.23 -0.98
C SER A 148 -8.30 -2.27 -2.11
N VAL A 149 -7.12 -2.46 -2.71
CA VAL A 149 -6.68 -1.69 -3.88
C VAL A 149 -6.71 -2.51 -5.16
N ASN A 150 -6.61 -3.84 -5.05
CA ASN A 150 -6.51 -4.75 -6.20
C ASN A 150 -7.63 -5.76 -6.17
N ARG A 151 -8.54 -5.61 -7.08
CA ARG A 151 -9.66 -6.55 -7.24
C ARG A 151 -9.87 -6.93 -8.69
#